data_2fb808772254aee61427a77513e9861b
#
_entry.id   2fb808772254aee61427a77513e9861b
#
_cell.length_a   1.000
_cell.length_b   1.000
_cell.length_c   1.000
_cell.angle_alpha   90.00
_cell.angle_beta   90.00
_cell.angle_gamma   90.00
#
_symmetry.space_group_name_H-M   'P 1'
#
loop_
_entity.id
_entity.type
_entity.pdbx_description
1 polymer ?
#
loop_
_entity_poly.entity_id
_entity_poly.type
_entity_poly.pdbx_seq_one_letter_code
_entity_poly.pdbx_strand_id
1 'polypeptide(L)'
;GLFTALALQRLQPSCPIVLVEPRDRFLFQPLLYELLSDELQSWEVAPRYDQLLNNGICWIQDSVVVVDQTSQSIELASGDRLSWSQLVLATGSRANDFGIAGVKEHSSGFRDLSDVSRLKQWLNTLHQQRDAEAGLIIVGAGPTGVELACKLADLIDGAASIRLVEM
;
A
#
# COMPACT_ATOMS: atom_id res chain seq x y z
N GLY A 1 10.22 -1.98 -6.00
CA GLY A 1 10.34 -1.26 -7.29
C GLY A 1 11.09 0.05 -7.15
N LEU A 2 10.51 1.06 -6.49
CA LEU A 2 11.12 2.40 -6.39
C LEU A 2 12.55 2.38 -5.82
N PHE A 3 12.74 1.79 -4.64
CA PHE A 3 14.07 1.75 -4.00
C PHE A 3 15.10 0.98 -4.83
N THR A 4 14.68 -0.06 -5.56
CA THR A 4 15.54 -0.77 -6.51
C THR A 4 15.97 0.14 -7.64
N ALA A 5 15.05 0.90 -8.23
CA ALA A 5 15.35 1.84 -9.31
C ALA A 5 16.33 2.94 -8.86
N LEU A 6 16.08 3.54 -7.69
CA LEU A 6 16.96 4.56 -7.09
C LEU A 6 18.35 4.01 -6.76
N ALA A 7 18.43 2.78 -6.24
CA ALA A 7 19.71 2.14 -5.94
C ALA A 7 20.50 1.82 -7.22
N LEU A 8 19.84 1.29 -8.25
CA LEU A 8 20.46 1.01 -9.55
C LEU A 8 20.98 2.29 -10.20
N GLN A 9 20.22 3.35 -10.20
CA GLN A 9 20.65 4.64 -10.74
C GLN A 9 21.92 5.15 -10.04
N ARG A 10 21.98 5.03 -8.71
CA ARG A 10 23.18 5.45 -7.96
C ARG A 10 24.39 4.59 -8.24
N LEU A 11 24.20 3.26 -8.41
CA LEU A 11 25.29 2.31 -8.62
C LEU A 11 25.76 2.26 -10.08
N GLN A 12 24.86 2.47 -11.02
CA GLN A 12 25.09 2.41 -12.46
C GLN A 12 24.40 3.57 -13.18
N PRO A 13 24.91 4.80 -13.06
CA PRO A 13 24.23 6.00 -13.58
C PRO A 13 23.99 6.00 -15.09
N SER A 14 24.78 5.22 -15.85
CA SER A 14 24.65 5.09 -17.31
C SER A 14 23.66 4.00 -17.75
N CYS A 15 23.13 3.21 -16.81
CA CYS A 15 22.14 2.19 -17.13
C CYS A 15 20.76 2.85 -17.36
N PRO A 16 20.12 2.65 -18.52
CA PRO A 16 18.76 3.14 -18.72
C PRO A 16 17.80 2.36 -17.84
N ILE A 17 17.06 3.06 -16.98
CA ILE A 17 16.10 2.48 -16.05
C ILE A 17 14.69 2.96 -16.42
N VAL A 18 13.78 2.01 -16.63
CA VAL A 18 12.36 2.27 -16.82
C VAL A 18 11.60 1.72 -15.61
N LEU A 19 10.81 2.56 -14.96
CA LEU A 19 9.88 2.19 -13.90
C LEU A 19 8.45 2.26 -14.45
N VAL A 20 7.76 1.12 -14.52
CA VAL A 20 6.33 1.08 -14.87
C VAL A 20 5.52 0.98 -13.59
N GLU A 21 4.68 1.96 -13.32
CA GLU A 21 3.82 2.05 -12.15
C GLU A 21 2.58 2.88 -12.48
N PRO A 22 1.38 2.33 -12.38
CA PRO A 22 0.15 3.02 -12.76
C PRO A 22 -0.26 4.15 -11.81
N ARG A 23 0.16 4.10 -10.55
CA ARG A 23 -0.16 5.14 -9.57
C ARG A 23 0.74 6.34 -9.75
N ASP A 24 0.22 7.52 -9.47
CA ASP A 24 0.98 8.78 -9.50
C ASP A 24 1.81 9.01 -8.22
N ARG A 25 1.54 8.22 -7.16
CA ARG A 25 2.18 8.34 -5.86
C ARG A 25 2.80 7.03 -5.41
N PHE A 26 3.96 7.14 -4.81
CA PHE A 26 4.57 6.06 -4.03
C PHE A 26 3.91 6.02 -2.66
N LEU A 27 3.47 4.85 -2.23
CA LEU A 27 2.93 4.66 -0.89
C LEU A 27 3.93 3.90 -0.02
N PHE A 28 4.39 4.52 1.07
CA PHE A 28 5.22 3.86 2.05
C PHE A 28 4.33 3.26 3.15
N GLN A 29 3.86 2.04 2.91
CA GLN A 29 2.90 1.35 3.78
C GLN A 29 3.28 1.30 5.27
N PRO A 30 4.56 1.17 5.68
CA PRO A 30 4.92 1.19 7.10
C PRO A 30 4.52 2.46 7.86
N LEU A 31 4.30 3.58 7.18
CA LEU A 31 3.87 4.84 7.79
C LEU A 31 2.35 5.06 7.76
N LEU A 32 1.55 4.06 7.43
CA LEU A 32 0.09 4.16 7.48
C LEU A 32 -0.46 4.31 8.90
N TYR A 33 0.29 3.82 9.89
CA TYR A 33 -0.09 3.95 11.31
C TYR A 33 0.00 5.40 11.78
N GLU A 34 1.07 6.11 11.40
CA GLU A 34 1.29 7.53 11.71
C GLU A 34 0.30 8.42 10.94
N LEU A 35 -0.08 7.99 9.74
CA LEU A 35 -1.18 8.65 9.02
C LEU A 35 -2.51 8.44 9.72
N LEU A 36 -2.76 7.25 10.29
CA LEU A 36 -3.99 6.94 11.03
C LEU A 36 -4.14 7.83 12.27
N SER A 37 -3.05 8.08 12.99
CA SER A 37 -3.02 8.91 14.20
C SER A 37 -2.81 10.41 13.94
N ASP A 38 -2.79 10.86 12.68
CA ASP A 38 -2.53 12.26 12.28
C ASP A 38 -1.13 12.79 12.66
N GLU A 39 -0.19 11.91 13.00
CA GLU A 39 1.22 12.26 13.22
C GLU A 39 1.92 12.65 11.91
N LEU A 40 1.50 12.05 10.79
CA LEU A 40 1.97 12.37 9.44
C LEU A 40 0.80 12.72 8.53
N GLN A 41 1.10 13.52 7.52
CA GLN A 41 0.16 13.90 6.48
C GLN A 41 0.24 12.96 5.27
N SER A 42 -0.82 12.88 4.47
CA SER A 42 -0.89 11.99 3.31
C SER A 42 0.22 12.22 2.28
N TRP A 43 0.68 13.45 2.11
CA TRP A 43 1.75 13.79 1.19
C TRP A 43 3.14 13.34 1.68
N GLU A 44 3.33 13.17 2.99
CA GLU A 44 4.56 12.62 3.58
C GLU A 44 4.62 11.11 3.41
N VAL A 45 3.48 10.43 3.57
CA VAL A 45 3.36 8.97 3.44
C VAL A 45 3.26 8.53 1.99
N ALA A 46 2.69 9.37 1.13
CA ALA A 46 2.48 9.08 -0.28
C ALA A 46 2.96 10.25 -1.19
N PRO A 47 4.27 10.49 -1.27
CA PRO A 47 4.83 11.49 -2.17
C PRO A 47 4.63 11.09 -3.64
N ARG A 48 4.59 12.08 -4.52
CA ARG A 48 4.41 11.87 -5.95
C ARG A 48 5.69 11.33 -6.61
N TYR A 49 5.52 10.47 -7.61
CA TYR A 49 6.65 9.90 -8.36
C TYR A 49 7.44 10.99 -9.10
N ASP A 50 6.80 12.02 -9.63
CA ASP A 50 7.46 13.13 -10.31
C ASP A 50 8.36 13.99 -9.37
N GLN A 51 8.14 13.91 -8.06
CA GLN A 51 8.97 14.56 -7.03
C GLN A 51 10.09 13.64 -6.52
N LEU A 52 9.88 12.32 -6.59
CA LEU A 52 10.84 11.33 -6.09
C LEU A 52 11.88 10.93 -7.12
N LEU A 53 11.50 10.94 -8.40
CA LEU A 53 12.33 10.49 -9.49
C LEU A 53 13.07 11.67 -10.11
N ASN A 54 14.32 11.45 -10.40
CA ASN A 54 15.16 12.40 -11.15
C ASN A 54 15.29 11.95 -12.60
N ASN A 55 15.99 12.74 -13.42
CA ASN A 55 16.14 12.55 -14.87
C ASN A 55 16.84 11.23 -15.29
N GLY A 56 17.28 10.40 -14.37
CA GLY A 56 17.95 9.12 -14.67
C GLY A 56 17.02 7.91 -14.65
N ILE A 57 15.73 8.09 -14.29
CA ILE A 57 14.73 7.03 -14.29
C ILE A 57 13.55 7.49 -15.13
N CYS A 58 13.24 6.75 -16.19
CA CYS A 58 12.05 6.98 -16.99
C CYS A 58 10.84 6.34 -16.29
N TRP A 59 9.91 7.15 -15.80
CA TRP A 59 8.66 6.64 -15.25
C TRP A 59 7.57 6.62 -16.31
N ILE A 60 6.97 5.45 -16.49
CA ILE A 60 5.80 5.24 -17.36
C ILE A 60 4.61 4.95 -16.45
N GLN A 61 3.64 5.84 -16.45
CA GLN A 61 2.43 5.71 -15.66
C GLN A 61 1.44 4.78 -16.38
N ASP A 62 1.70 3.47 -16.30
CA ASP A 62 0.87 2.44 -16.94
C ASP A 62 1.00 1.11 -16.19
N SER A 63 0.19 0.14 -16.58
CA SER A 63 0.18 -1.22 -16.05
C SER A 63 0.77 -2.21 -17.04
N VAL A 64 1.56 -3.16 -16.56
CA VAL A 64 2.03 -4.30 -17.35
C VAL A 64 0.93 -5.36 -17.40
N VAL A 65 0.52 -5.75 -18.60
CA VAL A 65 -0.53 -6.77 -18.82
C VAL A 65 0.03 -8.11 -19.31
N VAL A 66 1.18 -8.09 -19.99
CA VAL A 66 1.87 -9.30 -20.46
C VAL A 66 3.37 -9.20 -20.18
N VAL A 67 3.97 -10.30 -19.77
CA VAL A 67 5.43 -10.48 -19.69
C VAL A 67 5.79 -11.66 -20.59
N ASP A 68 6.51 -11.40 -21.68
CA ASP A 68 7.03 -12.41 -22.60
C ASP A 68 8.52 -12.62 -22.36
N GLN A 69 8.86 -13.72 -21.73
CA GLN A 69 10.26 -14.07 -21.44
C GLN A 69 11.02 -14.48 -22.70
N THR A 70 10.37 -15.01 -23.73
CA THR A 70 11.01 -15.49 -24.94
C THR A 70 11.50 -14.34 -25.80
N SER A 71 10.66 -13.33 -25.98
CA SER A 71 11.02 -12.10 -26.72
C SER A 71 11.64 -11.02 -25.83
N GLN A 72 11.81 -11.28 -24.53
CA GLN A 72 12.28 -10.31 -23.54
C GLN A 72 11.55 -8.97 -23.64
N SER A 73 10.20 -9.03 -23.66
CA SER A 73 9.37 -7.84 -23.77
C SER A 73 8.20 -7.86 -22.78
N ILE A 74 7.73 -6.67 -22.45
CA ILE A 74 6.47 -6.46 -21.73
C ILE A 74 5.48 -5.72 -22.61
N GLU A 75 4.19 -5.98 -22.41
CA GLU A 75 3.11 -5.21 -23.02
C GLU A 75 2.40 -4.41 -21.94
N LEU A 76 2.15 -3.15 -22.22
CA LEU A 76 1.45 -2.21 -21.36
C LEU A 76 -0.04 -2.21 -21.65
N ALA A 77 -0.86 -1.73 -20.73
CA ALA A 77 -2.29 -1.60 -20.90
C ALA A 77 -2.65 -0.61 -22.04
N SER A 78 -1.79 0.38 -22.31
CA SER A 78 -1.88 1.26 -23.50
C SER A 78 -1.73 0.54 -24.84
N GLY A 79 -1.17 -0.68 -24.84
CA GLY A 79 -0.76 -1.43 -26.04
C GLY A 79 0.70 -1.23 -26.46
N ASP A 80 1.42 -0.35 -25.78
CA ASP A 80 2.85 -0.16 -26.03
C ASP A 80 3.65 -1.39 -25.58
N ARG A 81 4.79 -1.64 -26.26
CA ARG A 81 5.70 -2.71 -25.93
C ARG A 81 7.08 -2.16 -25.59
N LEU A 82 7.67 -2.70 -24.52
CA LEU A 82 9.03 -2.38 -24.08
C LEU A 82 9.87 -3.64 -24.05
N SER A 83 11.06 -3.59 -24.65
CA SER A 83 12.05 -4.66 -24.52
C SER A 83 12.94 -4.42 -23.31
N TRP A 84 13.46 -5.51 -22.72
CA TRP A 84 14.34 -5.44 -21.57
C TRP A 84 15.52 -6.40 -21.70
N SER A 85 16.66 -6.03 -21.13
CA SER A 85 17.78 -6.92 -20.91
C SER A 85 17.73 -7.56 -19.52
N GLN A 86 17.21 -6.82 -18.54
CA GLN A 86 16.96 -7.29 -17.19
C GLN A 86 15.61 -6.77 -16.71
N LEU A 87 14.80 -7.65 -16.12
CA LEU A 87 13.48 -7.33 -15.59
C LEU A 87 13.43 -7.59 -14.10
N VAL A 88 12.95 -6.60 -13.33
CA VAL A 88 12.66 -6.74 -11.91
C VAL A 88 11.16 -6.70 -11.70
N LEU A 89 10.56 -7.80 -11.25
CA LEU A 89 9.16 -7.88 -10.86
C LEU A 89 9.01 -7.42 -9.41
N ALA A 90 8.40 -6.26 -9.21
CA ALA A 90 8.19 -5.65 -7.90
C ALA A 90 6.72 -5.21 -7.73
N THR A 91 5.80 -6.08 -8.15
CA THR A 91 4.36 -5.81 -8.25
C THR A 91 3.63 -5.74 -6.90
N GLY A 92 4.34 -5.98 -5.80
CA GLY A 92 3.76 -5.97 -4.46
C GLY A 92 2.89 -7.21 -4.19
N SER A 93 1.92 -7.03 -3.32
CA SER A 93 1.01 -8.09 -2.90
C SER A 93 -0.43 -7.58 -2.77
N ARG A 94 -1.39 -8.48 -2.80
CA ARG A 94 -2.80 -8.18 -2.53
C ARG A 94 -3.25 -8.89 -1.26
N ALA A 95 -4.26 -8.35 -0.58
CA ALA A 95 -4.93 -9.08 0.48
C ALA A 95 -5.55 -10.37 -0.09
N ASN A 96 -5.42 -11.45 0.66
CA ASN A 96 -6.06 -12.71 0.33
C ASN A 96 -7.22 -12.93 1.32
N ASP A 97 -8.43 -13.10 0.80
CA ASP A 97 -9.64 -13.39 1.58
C ASP A 97 -9.88 -14.89 1.76
N PHE A 98 -8.99 -15.72 1.20
CA PHE A 98 -9.06 -17.19 1.24
C PHE A 98 -10.43 -17.75 0.77
N GLY A 99 -11.21 -16.96 0.02
CA GLY A 99 -12.55 -17.33 -0.41
C GLY A 99 -13.60 -17.38 0.71
N ILE A 100 -13.32 -16.77 1.85
CA ILE A 100 -14.26 -16.71 2.98
C ILE A 100 -15.41 -15.76 2.62
N ALA A 101 -16.63 -16.29 2.68
CA ALA A 101 -17.82 -15.52 2.37
C ALA A 101 -17.99 -14.34 3.34
N GLY A 102 -18.35 -13.18 2.82
CA GLY A 102 -18.58 -11.96 3.59
C GLY A 102 -17.33 -11.13 3.90
N VAL A 103 -16.11 -11.63 3.67
CA VAL A 103 -14.89 -10.87 3.96
C VAL A 103 -14.85 -9.57 3.15
N LYS A 104 -15.18 -9.61 1.87
CA LYS A 104 -15.16 -8.40 1.01
C LYS A 104 -16.21 -7.37 1.39
N GLU A 105 -17.38 -7.84 1.85
CA GLU A 105 -18.51 -6.97 2.21
C GLU A 105 -18.38 -6.40 3.63
N HIS A 106 -17.78 -7.15 4.56
CA HIS A 106 -17.83 -6.84 5.99
C HIS A 106 -16.47 -6.55 6.62
N SER A 107 -15.40 -6.58 5.85
CA SER A 107 -14.07 -6.21 6.34
C SER A 107 -13.40 -5.12 5.52
N SER A 108 -12.40 -4.48 6.12
CA SER A 108 -11.54 -3.50 5.47
C SER A 108 -10.09 -3.93 5.62
N GLY A 109 -9.30 -3.75 4.58
CA GLY A 109 -7.86 -3.89 4.68
C GLY A 109 -7.21 -2.73 5.43
N PHE A 110 -5.89 -2.82 5.64
CA PHE A 110 -5.06 -1.72 6.11
C PHE A 110 -3.79 -1.67 5.26
N ARG A 111 -3.92 -1.18 4.01
CA ARG A 111 -2.88 -1.26 3.00
C ARG A 111 -2.71 -0.02 2.14
N ASP A 112 -3.71 0.84 2.11
CA ASP A 112 -3.70 2.05 1.29
C ASP A 112 -4.35 3.24 2.00
N LEU A 113 -4.30 4.42 1.37
CA LEU A 113 -4.84 5.66 1.91
C LEU A 113 -6.36 5.60 2.11
N SER A 114 -7.07 4.85 1.27
CA SER A 114 -8.52 4.71 1.37
C SER A 114 -8.92 3.85 2.56
N ASP A 115 -8.12 2.84 2.88
CA ASP A 115 -8.30 2.02 4.08
C ASP A 115 -8.16 2.87 5.35
N VAL A 116 -7.10 3.69 5.41
CA VAL A 116 -6.88 4.62 6.53
C VAL A 116 -8.04 5.61 6.67
N SER A 117 -8.51 6.16 5.54
CA SER A 117 -9.65 7.10 5.55
C SER A 117 -10.92 6.47 6.08
N ARG A 118 -11.23 5.23 5.68
CA ARG A 118 -12.39 4.48 6.20
C ARG A 118 -12.27 4.22 7.69
N LEU A 119 -11.08 3.83 8.14
CA LEU A 119 -10.85 3.55 9.55
C LEU A 119 -10.96 4.83 10.41
N LYS A 120 -10.44 5.97 9.93
CA LYS A 120 -10.65 7.27 10.58
C LYS A 120 -12.12 7.66 10.67
N GLN A 121 -12.90 7.46 9.62
CA GLN A 121 -14.35 7.71 9.65
C GLN A 121 -15.05 6.84 10.68
N TRP A 122 -14.70 5.57 10.76
CA TRP A 122 -15.24 4.67 11.78
C TRP A 122 -14.87 5.13 13.19
N LEU A 123 -13.61 5.48 13.45
CA LEU A 123 -13.15 6.02 14.74
C LEU A 123 -13.93 7.28 15.15
N ASN A 124 -14.14 8.20 14.21
CA ASN A 124 -14.93 9.41 14.45
C ASN A 124 -16.39 9.09 14.81
N THR A 125 -17.00 8.13 14.12
CA THR A 125 -18.35 7.67 14.41
C THR A 125 -18.44 7.05 15.81
N LEU A 126 -17.48 6.21 16.16
CA LEU A 126 -17.38 5.57 17.47
C LEU A 126 -17.35 6.61 18.61
N HIS A 127 -16.49 7.63 18.48
CA HIS A 127 -16.38 8.69 19.50
C HIS A 127 -17.66 9.54 19.64
N GLN A 128 -18.41 9.70 18.54
CA GLN A 128 -19.68 10.45 18.56
C GLN A 128 -20.84 9.65 19.17
N GLN A 129 -20.93 8.38 18.86
CA GLN A 129 -22.08 7.54 19.26
C GLN A 129 -21.94 6.96 20.67
N ARG A 130 -20.71 6.83 21.19
CA ARG A 130 -20.41 6.23 22.51
C ARG A 130 -21.11 4.91 22.73
N ASP A 131 -21.12 4.05 21.72
CA ASP A 131 -21.73 2.73 21.82
C ASP A 131 -20.84 1.81 22.65
N ALA A 132 -21.28 1.51 23.88
CA ALA A 132 -20.53 0.65 24.81
C ALA A 132 -20.37 -0.81 24.32
N GLU A 133 -21.17 -1.23 23.34
CA GLU A 133 -21.08 -2.56 22.73
C GLU A 133 -20.21 -2.57 21.46
N ALA A 134 -19.77 -1.40 21.00
CA ALA A 134 -18.92 -1.31 19.84
C ALA A 134 -17.60 -2.08 20.03
N GLY A 135 -17.20 -2.82 19.00
CA GLY A 135 -15.98 -3.60 19.02
C GLY A 135 -15.34 -3.68 17.66
N LEU A 136 -14.02 -3.79 17.66
CA LEU A 136 -13.22 -4.03 16.46
C LEU A 136 -12.57 -5.40 16.55
N ILE A 137 -12.67 -6.17 15.47
CA ILE A 137 -11.96 -7.44 15.32
C ILE A 137 -10.87 -7.25 14.27
N ILE A 138 -9.63 -7.54 14.65
CA ILE A 138 -8.49 -7.57 13.74
C ILE A 138 -8.18 -9.04 13.46
N VAL A 139 -8.22 -9.43 12.20
CA VAL A 139 -7.91 -10.79 11.76
C VAL A 139 -6.48 -10.83 11.24
N GLY A 140 -5.63 -11.64 11.88
CA GLY A 140 -4.20 -11.76 11.63
C GLY A 140 -3.38 -11.09 12.74
N ALA A 141 -2.65 -11.90 13.53
CA ALA A 141 -1.76 -11.44 14.60
C ALA A 141 -0.28 -11.37 14.15
N GLY A 142 -0.04 -11.21 12.85
CA GLY A 142 1.28 -10.86 12.35
C GLY A 142 1.68 -9.43 12.75
N PRO A 143 2.92 -8.98 12.42
CA PRO A 143 3.40 -7.65 12.81
C PRO A 143 2.41 -6.52 12.53
N THR A 144 1.82 -6.50 11.32
CA THR A 144 0.82 -5.49 10.93
C THR A 144 -0.41 -5.47 11.84
N GLY A 145 -0.96 -6.65 12.17
CA GLY A 145 -2.17 -6.72 13.02
C GLY A 145 -1.89 -6.31 14.45
N VAL A 146 -0.73 -6.69 14.99
CA VAL A 146 -0.32 -6.29 16.36
C VAL A 146 -0.06 -4.79 16.43
N GLU A 147 0.68 -4.21 15.49
CA GLU A 147 0.95 -2.77 15.44
C GLU A 147 -0.36 -1.97 15.28
N LEU A 148 -1.27 -2.43 14.40
CA LEU A 148 -2.57 -1.80 14.23
C LEU A 148 -3.41 -1.88 15.50
N ALA A 149 -3.42 -3.02 16.19
CA ALA A 149 -4.15 -3.19 17.45
C ALA A 149 -3.64 -2.22 18.53
N CYS A 150 -2.31 -2.09 18.68
CA CYS A 150 -1.72 -1.15 19.62
C CYS A 150 -2.07 0.30 19.28
N LYS A 151 -1.91 0.70 18.01
CA LYS A 151 -2.24 2.06 17.57
C LYS A 151 -3.72 2.40 17.76
N LEU A 152 -4.60 1.45 17.46
CA LEU A 152 -6.04 1.63 17.68
C LEU A 152 -6.42 1.67 19.16
N ALA A 153 -5.74 0.90 20.02
CA ALA A 153 -5.99 0.96 21.45
C ALA A 153 -5.74 2.37 22.01
N ASP A 154 -4.65 3.01 21.57
CA ASP A 154 -4.33 4.40 21.94
C ASP A 154 -5.38 5.38 21.40
N LEU A 155 -5.82 5.21 20.15
CA LEU A 155 -6.78 6.11 19.51
C LEU A 155 -8.20 5.95 20.03
N ILE A 156 -8.59 4.75 20.43
CA ILE A 156 -9.95 4.45 20.93
C ILE A 156 -10.12 4.89 22.40
N ASP A 157 -9.05 4.91 23.16
CA ASP A 157 -9.02 5.34 24.57
C ASP A 157 -10.18 4.73 25.41
N GLY A 158 -10.37 3.42 25.26
CA GLY A 158 -11.40 2.67 25.99
C GLY A 158 -12.83 2.80 25.45
N ALA A 159 -13.08 3.55 24.38
CA ALA A 159 -14.42 3.74 23.81
C ALA A 159 -14.98 2.48 23.12
N ALA A 160 -14.14 1.47 22.85
CA ALA A 160 -14.56 0.20 22.24
C ALA A 160 -13.61 -0.93 22.63
N SER A 161 -14.05 -2.17 22.46
CA SER A 161 -13.21 -3.35 22.63
C SER A 161 -12.42 -3.66 21.34
N ILE A 162 -11.16 -4.11 21.47
CA ILE A 162 -10.37 -4.63 20.35
C ILE A 162 -10.12 -6.11 20.60
N ARG A 163 -10.37 -6.92 19.59
CA ARG A 163 -10.05 -8.36 19.59
C ARG A 163 -9.12 -8.67 18.44
N LEU A 164 -8.00 -9.28 18.74
CA LEU A 164 -7.04 -9.80 17.78
C LEU A 164 -7.26 -11.31 17.64
N VAL A 165 -7.48 -11.78 16.41
CA VAL A 165 -7.77 -13.18 16.12
C VAL A 165 -6.70 -13.70 15.17
N GLU A 166 -6.09 -14.83 15.52
CA GLU A 166 -5.10 -15.55 14.69
C GLU A 166 -5.62 -16.96 14.42
N MET A 167 -5.28 -17.49 13.25
CA MET A 167 -5.62 -18.87 12.86
C MET A 167 -4.52 -19.85 13.23
#